data_67c82535753afc1b61fb8d6ce9623637
#
_entry.id   67c82535753afc1b61fb8d6ce9623637
#
_cell.length_a   1.000
_cell.length_b   1.000
_cell.length_c   1.000
_cell.angle_alpha   90.00
_cell.angle_beta   90.00
_cell.angle_gamma   90.00
#
_symmetry.space_group_name_H-M   'P 1'
#
loop_
_entity.id
_entity.type
_entity.pdbx_description
1 polymer ?
#
loop_
_entity_poly.entity_id
_entity_poly.type
_entity_poly.pdbx_seq_one_letter_code
_entity_poly.pdbx_strand_id
1 'polypeptide(L)'
;VILVIVVVAIIGLLGFLGYQVYDKNKKVKEASEFVDNYNGGESSSNNNETKEEDTNSAGDKLNEIASSLNSTTETNGGTTTTTTQTAKKGNYKGFATVGTMKIPAINFSYPIIDSVSKSSIENSVAVLYPSGGESINEPGNTVVIGHNYRNGVFFSNNKKLKVGDKIY
;
A
#
# COMPACT_ATOMS: atom_id res chain seq x y z
N VAL A 1 -44.87 -16.66 -11.79
CA VAL A 1 -43.63 -16.45 -12.56
C VAL A 1 -42.92 -15.21 -12.09
N ILE A 2 -43.54 -14.02 -12.05
CA ILE A 2 -42.91 -12.75 -11.66
C ILE A 2 -42.32 -12.82 -10.25
N LEU A 3 -43.03 -13.37 -9.28
CA LEU A 3 -42.59 -13.49 -7.89
C LEU A 3 -41.31 -14.34 -7.78
N VAL A 4 -41.19 -15.42 -8.54
CA VAL A 4 -39.99 -16.28 -8.55
C VAL A 4 -38.78 -15.51 -9.11
N ILE A 5 -38.96 -14.73 -10.16
CA ILE A 5 -37.90 -13.91 -10.77
C ILE A 5 -37.40 -12.88 -9.76
N VAL A 6 -38.30 -12.22 -9.03
CA VAL A 6 -37.94 -11.23 -8.00
C VAL A 6 -37.15 -11.88 -6.87
N VAL A 7 -37.57 -13.05 -6.38
CA VAL A 7 -36.86 -13.77 -5.32
C VAL A 7 -35.43 -14.16 -5.76
N VAL A 8 -35.29 -14.69 -6.99
CA VAL A 8 -33.97 -15.05 -7.54
C VAL A 8 -33.08 -13.80 -7.68
N ALA A 9 -33.63 -12.68 -8.13
CA ALA A 9 -32.89 -11.42 -8.22
C ALA A 9 -32.38 -10.91 -6.84
N ILE A 10 -33.24 -11.02 -5.80
CA ILE A 10 -32.87 -10.62 -4.44
C ILE A 10 -31.74 -11.52 -3.90
N ILE A 11 -31.83 -12.84 -4.09
CA ILE A 11 -30.77 -13.77 -3.66
C ILE A 11 -29.47 -13.49 -4.39
N GLY A 12 -29.50 -13.21 -5.69
CA GLY A 12 -28.31 -12.83 -6.45
C GLY A 12 -27.68 -11.54 -5.95
N LEU A 13 -28.48 -10.55 -5.60
CA LEU A 13 -28.01 -9.26 -5.10
C LEU A 13 -27.40 -9.38 -3.70
N LEU A 14 -28.00 -10.18 -2.82
CA LEU A 14 -27.45 -10.47 -1.49
C LEU A 14 -26.14 -11.25 -1.59
N GLY A 15 -26.06 -12.23 -2.49
CA GLY A 15 -24.81 -12.97 -2.74
C GLY A 15 -23.69 -12.07 -3.27
N PHE A 16 -24.00 -11.15 -4.18
CA PHE A 16 -23.04 -10.17 -4.69
C PHE A 16 -22.54 -9.20 -3.61
N LEU A 17 -23.43 -8.68 -2.77
CA LEU A 17 -23.06 -7.83 -1.64
C LEU A 17 -22.19 -8.59 -0.63
N GLY A 18 -22.55 -9.82 -0.31
CA GLY A 18 -21.76 -10.69 0.56
C GLY A 18 -20.35 -10.94 0.02
N TYR A 19 -20.22 -11.18 -1.26
CA TYR A 19 -18.93 -11.35 -1.93
C TYR A 19 -18.06 -10.09 -1.85
N GLN A 20 -18.62 -8.90 -2.09
CA GLN A 20 -17.88 -7.64 -1.97
C GLN A 20 -17.34 -7.40 -0.54
N VAL A 21 -18.14 -7.69 0.48
CA VAL A 21 -17.72 -7.57 1.89
C VAL A 21 -16.63 -8.58 2.22
N TYR A 22 -16.75 -9.80 1.73
CA TYR A 22 -15.74 -10.85 1.93
C TYR A 22 -14.40 -10.48 1.29
N ASP A 23 -14.36 -10.05 0.02
CA ASP A 23 -13.15 -9.65 -0.68
C ASP A 23 -12.44 -8.49 0.03
N LYS A 24 -13.21 -7.47 0.44
CA LYS A 24 -12.69 -6.36 1.24
C LYS A 24 -12.03 -6.83 2.53
N ASN A 25 -12.74 -7.65 3.31
CA ASN A 25 -12.24 -8.10 4.61
C ASN A 25 -10.98 -8.96 4.45
N LYS A 26 -10.93 -9.78 3.40
CA LYS A 26 -9.76 -10.58 3.06
C LYS A 26 -8.55 -9.69 2.77
N LYS A 27 -8.68 -8.67 1.92
CA LYS A 27 -7.58 -7.74 1.59
C LYS A 27 -7.06 -6.98 2.80
N VAL A 28 -7.96 -6.48 3.66
CA VAL A 28 -7.58 -5.78 4.89
C VAL A 28 -6.86 -6.71 5.86
N LYS A 29 -7.34 -7.94 6.02
CA LYS A 29 -6.74 -8.94 6.90
C LYS A 29 -5.35 -9.34 6.43
N GLU A 30 -5.17 -9.70 5.16
CA GLU A 30 -3.88 -10.05 4.58
C GLU A 30 -2.84 -8.93 4.75
N ALA A 31 -3.25 -7.68 4.51
CA ALA A 31 -2.37 -6.53 4.70
C ALA A 31 -1.99 -6.33 6.17
N SER A 32 -2.95 -6.45 7.09
CA SER A 32 -2.69 -6.30 8.53
C SER A 32 -1.78 -7.41 9.06
N GLU A 33 -2.01 -8.66 8.68
CA GLU A 33 -1.15 -9.79 9.05
C GLU A 33 0.29 -9.60 8.55
N PHE A 34 0.44 -9.13 7.30
CA PHE A 34 1.77 -8.81 6.79
C PHE A 34 2.45 -7.72 7.63
N VAL A 35 1.73 -6.63 7.93
CA VAL A 35 2.25 -5.52 8.73
C VAL A 35 2.65 -5.96 10.13
N ASP A 36 1.87 -6.82 10.76
CA ASP A 36 2.16 -7.33 12.10
C ASP A 36 3.39 -8.25 12.09
N ASN A 37 3.53 -9.12 11.10
CA ASN A 37 4.70 -9.98 10.90
C ASN A 37 5.94 -9.16 10.55
N TYR A 38 5.81 -8.16 9.71
CA TYR A 38 6.90 -7.26 9.31
C TYR A 38 7.49 -6.52 10.51
N ASN A 39 6.64 -6.03 11.40
CA ASN A 39 7.06 -5.31 12.61
C ASN A 39 7.47 -6.26 13.75
N GLY A 40 6.96 -7.48 13.78
CA GLY A 40 7.26 -8.50 14.79
C GLY A 40 8.58 -9.23 14.63
N GLY A 41 9.32 -9.04 13.56
CA GLY A 41 10.71 -9.51 13.43
C GLY A 41 10.93 -10.90 12.84
N GLU A 42 9.91 -11.64 12.39
CA GLU A 42 10.10 -12.92 11.71
C GLU A 42 9.78 -12.82 10.21
N SER A 43 10.84 -12.89 9.41
CA SER A 43 10.76 -12.92 7.95
C SER A 43 10.40 -14.31 7.48
N SER A 44 9.14 -14.55 7.17
CA SER A 44 8.75 -15.73 6.40
C SER A 44 8.81 -15.39 4.92
N SER A 45 9.86 -15.86 4.26
CA SER A 45 10.02 -15.80 2.81
C SER A 45 9.07 -16.80 2.17
N ASN A 46 7.95 -16.34 1.65
CA ASN A 46 7.14 -17.15 0.74
C ASN A 46 7.40 -16.72 -0.70
N ASN A 47 8.20 -17.55 -1.37
CA ASN A 47 8.35 -17.54 -2.82
C ASN A 47 7.02 -17.94 -3.46
N ASN A 48 6.35 -17.01 -4.11
CA ASN A 48 5.36 -17.33 -5.14
C ASN A 48 5.75 -16.62 -6.41
N GLU A 49 6.05 -17.42 -7.42
CA GLU A 49 6.38 -17.00 -8.78
C GLU A 49 5.24 -16.18 -9.37
N THR A 50 5.57 -15.01 -9.87
CA THR A 50 4.63 -14.08 -10.50
C THR A 50 4.79 -14.14 -12.00
N LYS A 51 3.69 -14.41 -12.69
CA LYS A 51 3.56 -14.14 -14.14
C LYS A 51 3.50 -12.63 -14.35
N GLU A 52 4.43 -12.16 -15.15
CA GLU A 52 4.43 -10.81 -15.70
C GLU A 52 3.30 -10.67 -16.73
N GLU A 53 2.43 -9.70 -16.58
CA GLU A 53 1.57 -9.21 -17.64
C GLU A 53 1.62 -7.68 -17.67
N ASP A 54 2.16 -7.23 -18.80
CA ASP A 54 2.60 -5.89 -19.14
C ASP A 54 1.41 -4.98 -19.47
N THR A 55 1.21 -3.87 -18.73
CA THR A 55 0.47 -2.71 -19.25
C THR A 55 0.88 -1.44 -18.47
N ASN A 56 1.95 -0.82 -18.90
CA ASN A 56 2.54 0.35 -18.28
C ASN A 56 2.39 1.60 -19.14
N SER A 57 1.47 2.48 -18.80
CA SER A 57 1.55 3.86 -19.33
C SER A 57 1.44 4.94 -18.25
N ALA A 58 0.75 4.67 -17.14
CA ALA A 58 0.59 5.66 -16.07
C ALA A 58 1.67 5.57 -14.99
N GLY A 59 2.19 4.34 -14.73
CA GLY A 59 3.24 4.11 -13.74
C GLY A 59 4.58 4.72 -14.16
N ASP A 60 4.92 4.62 -15.45
CA ASP A 60 6.19 5.13 -15.99
C ASP A 60 6.33 6.64 -15.84
N LYS A 61 5.25 7.38 -16.06
CA LYS A 61 5.24 8.84 -15.87
C LYS A 61 5.42 9.25 -14.42
N LEU A 62 4.87 8.49 -13.48
CA LEU A 62 5.02 8.76 -12.05
C LEU A 62 6.43 8.43 -11.56
N ASN A 63 7.05 7.37 -12.08
CA ASN A 63 8.43 7.03 -11.78
C ASN A 63 9.43 8.04 -12.38
N GLU A 64 9.14 8.58 -13.56
CA GLU A 64 9.94 9.63 -14.18
C GLU A 64 9.93 10.92 -13.35
N ILE A 65 8.76 11.31 -12.81
CA ILE A 65 8.62 12.44 -11.91
C ILE A 65 9.41 12.20 -10.61
N ALA A 66 9.30 11.01 -10.02
CA ALA A 66 10.03 10.65 -8.81
C ALA A 66 11.56 10.69 -9.02
N SER A 67 12.03 10.18 -10.15
CA SER A 67 13.46 10.22 -10.52
C SER A 67 13.97 11.65 -10.73
N SER A 68 13.14 12.51 -11.30
CA SER A 68 13.45 13.93 -11.52
C SER A 68 13.55 14.70 -10.19
N LEU A 69 12.74 14.36 -9.20
CA LEU A 69 12.79 14.95 -7.87
C LEU A 69 14.04 14.53 -7.08
N ASN A 70 14.50 13.29 -7.29
CA ASN A 70 15.65 12.74 -6.57
C ASN A 70 17.01 13.31 -7.06
N SER A 71 17.08 13.81 -8.30
CA SER A 71 18.33 14.33 -8.87
C SER A 71 18.69 15.76 -8.42
N THR A 72 17.87 16.42 -7.60
CA THR A 72 18.08 17.84 -7.23
C THR A 72 18.72 18.01 -5.85
N THR A 73 19.11 16.95 -5.12
CA THR A 73 19.69 17.07 -3.79
C THR A 73 21.10 16.48 -3.73
N GLU A 74 22.06 17.18 -4.33
CA GLU A 74 23.46 17.08 -3.91
C GLU A 74 23.96 18.46 -3.50
N THR A 75 24.13 18.72 -2.21
CA THR A 75 25.23 19.54 -1.67
C THR A 75 25.33 19.46 -0.15
N ASN A 76 26.54 19.02 0.29
CA ASN A 76 27.29 19.31 1.52
C ASN A 76 26.89 18.67 2.87
N GLY A 77 27.72 17.69 3.25
CA GLY A 77 28.77 17.79 4.29
C GLY A 77 28.29 17.93 5.74
N GLY A 78 28.26 16.80 6.46
CA GLY A 78 28.20 16.81 7.93
C GLY A 78 28.25 15.38 8.47
N THR A 79 29.44 14.92 8.90
CA THR A 79 29.61 13.60 9.52
C THR A 79 28.86 13.55 10.86
N THR A 80 27.73 12.91 10.87
CA THR A 80 27.07 12.43 12.09
C THR A 80 26.86 10.94 11.93
N THR A 81 27.49 10.14 12.78
CA THR A 81 27.34 8.69 12.83
C THR A 81 25.89 8.35 13.20
N THR A 82 25.02 8.31 12.22
CA THR A 82 23.65 7.85 12.36
C THR A 82 23.66 6.35 12.14
N THR A 83 23.27 5.60 13.14
CA THR A 83 23.01 4.17 13.06
C THR A 83 21.97 3.97 11.96
N THR A 84 22.41 3.63 10.76
CA THR A 84 21.56 3.32 9.63
C THR A 84 20.77 2.07 9.98
N GLN A 85 19.56 2.23 10.48
CA GLN A 85 18.61 1.12 10.51
C GLN A 85 18.30 0.80 9.06
N THR A 86 18.98 -0.21 8.56
CA THR A 86 18.70 -0.78 7.24
C THR A 86 17.23 -1.10 7.17
N ALA A 87 16.48 -0.39 6.34
CA ALA A 87 15.06 -0.60 6.17
C ALA A 87 14.83 -2.08 5.85
N LYS A 88 14.06 -2.77 6.68
CA LYS A 88 13.76 -4.19 6.53
C LYS A 88 12.96 -4.37 5.25
N LYS A 89 13.58 -4.89 4.19
CA LYS A 89 12.90 -5.13 2.92
C LYS A 89 12.09 -6.42 3.03
N GLY A 90 10.79 -6.33 2.85
CA GLY A 90 9.88 -7.46 2.75
C GLY A 90 9.38 -7.64 1.31
N ASN A 91 8.59 -8.68 1.08
CA ASN A 91 7.87 -8.89 -0.17
C ASN A 91 6.39 -9.08 0.14
N TYR A 92 5.53 -8.24 -0.43
CA TYR A 92 4.08 -8.34 -0.30
C TYR A 92 3.45 -8.53 -1.68
N LYS A 93 2.86 -9.71 -1.90
CA LYS A 93 2.21 -10.08 -3.17
C LYS A 93 3.12 -9.90 -4.40
N GLY A 94 4.40 -10.26 -4.26
CA GLY A 94 5.39 -10.15 -5.33
C GLY A 94 6.06 -8.79 -5.47
N PHE A 95 5.67 -7.79 -4.65
CA PHE A 95 6.27 -6.46 -4.67
C PHE A 95 7.21 -6.26 -3.49
N ALA A 96 8.39 -5.70 -3.73
CA ALA A 96 9.29 -5.27 -2.68
C ALA A 96 8.62 -4.17 -1.83
N THR A 97 8.83 -4.22 -0.52
CA THR A 97 8.29 -3.23 0.42
C THR A 97 9.41 -2.43 1.08
N VAL A 98 9.15 -1.16 1.34
CA VAL A 98 10.10 -0.26 2.02
C VAL A 98 9.71 0.00 3.47
N GLY A 99 8.53 -0.41 3.88
CA GLY A 99 8.03 -0.20 5.22
C GLY A 99 6.55 -0.54 5.35
N THR A 100 5.98 -0.12 6.46
CA THR A 100 4.55 -0.27 6.75
C THR A 100 3.97 1.05 7.23
N MET A 101 2.68 1.26 7.04
CA MET A 101 1.98 2.43 7.54
C MET A 101 0.75 2.00 8.33
N LYS A 102 0.60 2.56 9.54
CA LYS A 102 -0.58 2.36 10.39
C LYS A 102 -1.23 3.71 10.73
N ILE A 103 -2.54 3.82 10.55
CA ILE A 103 -3.34 4.97 10.95
C ILE A 103 -4.55 4.44 11.73
N PRO A 104 -4.44 4.28 13.06
CA PRO A 104 -5.49 3.64 13.87
C PRO A 104 -6.85 4.31 13.78
N ALA A 105 -6.89 5.64 13.71
CA ALA A 105 -8.13 6.42 13.65
C ALA A 105 -9.07 6.06 12.51
N ILE A 106 -8.53 5.48 11.42
CA ILE A 106 -9.30 5.06 10.25
C ILE A 106 -9.18 3.57 9.95
N ASN A 107 -8.62 2.80 10.88
CA ASN A 107 -8.36 1.37 10.75
C ASN A 107 -7.53 1.03 9.50
N PHE A 108 -6.48 1.82 9.25
CA PHE A 108 -5.56 1.64 8.14
C PHE A 108 -4.29 0.94 8.63
N SER A 109 -3.93 -0.17 7.99
CA SER A 109 -2.71 -0.94 8.27
C SER A 109 -2.28 -1.63 6.99
N TYR A 110 -1.27 -1.08 6.29
CA TYR A 110 -0.82 -1.57 4.99
C TYR A 110 0.69 -1.51 4.84
N PRO A 111 1.30 -2.47 4.11
CA PRO A 111 2.67 -2.35 3.65
C PRO A 111 2.82 -1.22 2.63
N ILE A 112 3.98 -0.58 2.60
CA ILE A 112 4.35 0.42 1.61
C ILE A 112 5.23 -0.27 0.57
N ILE A 113 4.76 -0.36 -0.66
CA ILE A 113 5.50 -0.91 -1.79
C ILE A 113 6.52 0.12 -2.27
N ASP A 114 7.72 -0.33 -2.69
CA ASP A 114 8.85 0.55 -3.02
C ASP A 114 8.71 1.27 -4.37
N SER A 115 7.80 0.81 -5.23
CA SER A 115 7.61 1.38 -6.57
C SER A 115 6.14 1.56 -6.92
N VAL A 116 5.85 2.61 -7.70
CA VAL A 116 4.50 2.93 -8.16
C VAL A 116 4.25 2.33 -9.52
N SER A 117 3.28 1.43 -9.59
CA SER A 117 2.70 0.91 -10.82
C SER A 117 1.19 0.74 -10.64
N LYS A 118 0.46 0.52 -11.71
CA LYS A 118 -0.96 0.20 -11.62
C LYS A 118 -1.19 -1.00 -10.70
N SER A 119 -0.42 -2.06 -10.89
CA SER A 119 -0.56 -3.29 -10.11
C SER A 119 -0.17 -3.10 -8.63
N SER A 120 0.89 -2.34 -8.32
CA SER A 120 1.28 -2.10 -6.93
C SER A 120 0.22 -1.35 -6.14
N ILE A 121 -0.36 -0.27 -6.68
CA ILE A 121 -1.39 0.51 -6.00
C ILE A 121 -2.75 -0.18 -5.93
N GLU A 122 -3.02 -1.19 -6.76
CA GLU A 122 -4.19 -2.07 -6.65
C GLU A 122 -4.07 -3.09 -5.50
N ASN A 123 -2.84 -3.37 -5.06
CA ASN A 123 -2.56 -4.32 -3.99
C ASN A 123 -2.27 -3.67 -2.64
N SER A 124 -1.69 -2.46 -2.63
CA SER A 124 -1.37 -1.72 -1.40
C SER A 124 -1.21 -0.23 -1.68
N VAL A 125 -0.52 0.48 -0.79
CA VAL A 125 -0.01 1.82 -1.01
C VAL A 125 1.46 1.74 -1.44
N ALA A 126 1.94 2.72 -2.18
CA ALA A 126 3.29 2.71 -2.69
C ALA A 126 3.99 4.06 -2.44
N VAL A 127 5.30 4.03 -2.22
CA VAL A 127 6.08 5.25 -2.12
C VAL A 127 6.33 5.81 -3.52
N LEU A 128 6.02 7.09 -3.68
CA LEU A 128 6.36 7.85 -4.88
C LEU A 128 7.69 8.57 -4.71
N TYR A 129 7.96 9.06 -3.51
CA TYR A 129 9.18 9.77 -3.15
C TYR A 129 9.53 9.53 -1.67
N PRO A 130 10.79 9.27 -1.30
CA PRO A 130 11.92 8.98 -2.20
C PRO A 130 11.72 7.66 -2.95
N SER A 131 12.21 7.57 -4.18
CA SER A 131 12.12 6.35 -4.98
C SER A 131 13.31 5.41 -4.71
N GLY A 132 13.15 4.13 -5.04
CA GLY A 132 14.27 3.17 -4.98
C GLY A 132 14.53 2.55 -3.62
N GLY A 133 13.57 2.60 -2.71
CA GLY A 133 13.65 1.91 -1.42
C GLY A 133 14.60 2.54 -0.41
N GLU A 134 14.94 3.80 -0.59
CA GLU A 134 15.63 4.60 0.42
C GLU A 134 14.77 4.76 1.69
N SER A 135 15.40 5.09 2.80
CA SER A 135 14.71 5.16 4.07
C SER A 135 13.60 6.21 4.06
N ILE A 136 12.35 5.75 4.19
CA ILE A 136 11.17 6.61 4.34
C ILE A 136 11.07 7.25 5.73
N ASN A 137 11.95 6.87 6.65
CA ASN A 137 11.99 7.37 8.04
C ASN A 137 13.06 8.46 8.25
N GLU A 138 13.80 8.83 7.21
CA GLU A 138 14.74 9.93 7.28
C GLU A 138 14.01 11.27 7.34
N PRO A 139 14.61 12.28 8.02
CA PRO A 139 14.07 13.63 7.99
C PRO A 139 14.00 14.15 6.56
N GLY A 140 12.83 14.56 6.13
CA GLY A 140 12.61 15.01 4.75
C GLY A 140 11.15 14.94 4.33
N ASN A 141 10.94 14.75 3.05
CA ASN A 141 9.63 14.65 2.46
C ASN A 141 9.39 13.22 1.94
N THR A 142 8.37 12.56 2.44
CA THR A 142 7.94 11.24 1.97
C THR A 142 6.55 11.34 1.37
N VAL A 143 6.41 10.91 0.12
CA VAL A 143 5.13 10.87 -0.58
C VAL A 143 4.69 9.43 -0.80
N VAL A 144 3.59 9.06 -0.17
CA VAL A 144 2.95 7.75 -0.33
C VAL A 144 1.63 7.94 -1.07
N ILE A 145 1.41 7.14 -2.09
CA ILE A 145 0.18 7.15 -2.89
C ILE A 145 -0.57 5.84 -2.79
N GLY A 146 -1.86 5.90 -3.04
CA GLY A 146 -2.75 4.74 -3.05
C GLY A 146 -4.16 5.11 -3.45
N HIS A 147 -4.95 4.10 -3.78
CA HIS A 147 -6.34 4.33 -4.19
C HIS A 147 -7.22 4.87 -3.06
N ASN A 148 -8.16 5.73 -3.43
CA ASN A 148 -9.23 6.22 -2.58
C ASN A 148 -10.56 5.64 -3.06
N TYR A 149 -10.76 4.35 -2.84
CA TYR A 149 -12.01 3.66 -3.17
C TYR A 149 -13.13 3.99 -2.19
N ARG A 150 -14.39 3.74 -2.58
CA ARG A 150 -15.55 3.90 -1.67
C ARG A 150 -15.80 2.71 -0.76
N ASN A 151 -15.03 1.64 -0.91
CA ASN A 151 -15.21 0.36 -0.22
C ASN A 151 -14.49 0.25 1.13
N GLY A 152 -13.78 1.28 1.56
CA GLY A 152 -13.10 1.31 2.87
C GLY A 152 -11.71 0.64 2.89
N VAL A 153 -11.11 0.28 1.73
CA VAL A 153 -9.71 -0.14 1.63
C VAL A 153 -8.80 1.03 1.29
N PHE A 154 -7.51 0.89 1.56
CA PHE A 154 -6.48 1.90 1.33
C PHE A 154 -6.88 3.28 1.92
N PHE A 155 -6.74 4.36 1.15
CA PHE A 155 -7.04 5.72 1.60
C PHE A 155 -8.52 6.13 1.56
N SER A 156 -9.43 5.17 1.42
CA SER A 156 -10.88 5.42 1.35
C SER A 156 -11.46 6.22 2.54
N ASN A 157 -10.82 6.10 3.69
CA ASN A 157 -11.29 6.72 4.93
C ASN A 157 -10.52 8.00 5.29
N ASN A 158 -9.59 8.48 4.47
CA ASN A 158 -8.76 9.66 4.79
C ASN A 158 -9.57 10.90 5.17
N LYS A 159 -10.76 11.07 4.56
CA LYS A 159 -11.68 12.16 4.91
C LYS A 159 -12.20 12.14 6.36
N LYS A 160 -11.99 11.06 7.08
CA LYS A 160 -12.38 10.91 8.50
C LYS A 160 -11.28 11.35 9.46
N LEU A 161 -10.06 11.57 8.96
CA LEU A 161 -8.92 12.02 9.76
C LEU A 161 -9.18 13.41 10.33
N LYS A 162 -8.68 13.59 11.54
CA LYS A 162 -8.76 14.84 12.29
C LYS A 162 -7.36 15.27 12.72
N VAL A 163 -7.21 16.55 13.01
CA VAL A 163 -5.97 17.07 13.62
C VAL A 163 -5.71 16.35 14.93
N GLY A 164 -4.50 15.82 15.08
CA GLY A 164 -4.08 15.04 16.26
C GLY A 164 -4.12 13.51 16.04
N ASP A 165 -4.74 13.00 14.97
CA ASP A 165 -4.65 11.60 14.62
C ASP A 165 -3.21 11.22 14.27
N LYS A 166 -2.79 10.04 14.72
CA LYS A 166 -1.40 9.58 14.57
C LYS A 166 -1.24 8.69 13.35
N ILE A 167 -0.10 8.85 12.70
CA ILE A 167 0.39 8.02 11.58
C ILE A 167 1.71 7.41 12.06
N TYR A 168 1.83 6.11 11.93
CA TYR A 168 3.01 5.34 12.31
C TYR A 168 3.60 4.67 11.08
#